data_2e6323a452e12a6ae299b02abde200ab
#
_entry.id   2e6323a452e12a6ae299b02abde200ab
#
_cell.length_a   1.000
_cell.length_b   1.000
_cell.length_c   1.000
_cell.angle_alpha   90.00
_cell.angle_beta   90.00
_cell.angle_gamma   90.00
#
_symmetry.space_group_name_H-M   'P 1'
#
loop_
_entity.id
_entity.type
_entity.pdbx_description
1 polymer ?
#
loop_
_entity_poly.entity_id
_entity_poly.type
_entity_poly.pdbx_seq_one_letter_code
_entity_poly.pdbx_strand_id
1 'polypeptide(L)'
;MNKEELISELRVLCNMFSDILGKVILFGSYSRGEASADSDIDLYVEPKESNLTTAKFGMNKRYKEFKYTLYDRFPTQFDILSYGGKKDIGTIKKSPLWKQIEKDGVLIYDQRTKAI
;
A
#
# COMPACT_ATOMS: atom_id res chain seq x y z
N MET A 1 15.93 3.30 9.04
CA MET A 1 15.75 2.69 7.71
C MET A 1 15.58 3.79 6.68
N ASN A 2 16.35 3.75 5.60
CA ASN A 2 16.23 4.75 4.55
C ASN A 2 15.15 4.34 3.53
N LYS A 3 14.84 5.27 2.62
CA LYS A 3 13.79 5.07 1.61
C LYS A 3 14.04 3.84 0.73
N GLU A 4 15.28 3.65 0.29
CA GLU A 4 15.63 2.55 -0.63
C GLU A 4 15.48 1.19 0.05
N GLU A 5 15.93 1.08 1.29
CA GLU A 5 15.76 -0.14 2.08
C GLU A 5 14.29 -0.46 2.31
N LEU A 6 13.50 0.57 2.66
CA LEU A 6 12.07 0.41 2.87
C LEU A 6 11.38 -0.11 1.62
N ILE A 7 11.67 0.50 0.46
CA ILE A 7 11.09 0.09 -0.81
C ILE A 7 11.42 -1.37 -1.13
N SER A 8 12.70 -1.75 -0.98
CA SER A 8 13.14 -3.12 -1.23
C SER A 8 12.40 -4.13 -0.36
N GLU A 9 12.32 -3.86 0.94
CA GLU A 9 11.67 -4.76 1.87
C GLU A 9 10.17 -4.85 1.64
N LEU A 10 9.52 -3.71 1.34
CA LEU A 10 8.10 -3.70 1.02
C LEU A 10 7.80 -4.51 -0.24
N ARG A 11 8.65 -4.43 -1.25
CA ARG A 11 8.48 -5.19 -2.49
C ARG A 11 8.56 -6.69 -2.25
N VAL A 12 9.54 -7.13 -1.48
CA VAL A 12 9.67 -8.55 -1.11
C VAL A 12 8.42 -9.02 -0.38
N LEU A 13 7.98 -8.24 0.60
CA LEU A 13 6.82 -8.60 1.43
C LEU A 13 5.54 -8.64 0.60
N CYS A 14 5.31 -7.64 -0.26
CA CYS A 14 4.11 -7.59 -1.10
C CYS A 14 4.06 -8.78 -2.06
N ASN A 15 5.19 -9.22 -2.59
CA ASN A 15 5.24 -10.40 -3.45
C ASN A 15 4.77 -11.66 -2.73
N MET A 16 4.98 -11.75 -1.44
CA MET A 16 4.50 -12.88 -0.63
C MET A 16 2.98 -12.89 -0.51
N PHE A 17 2.33 -11.76 -0.75
CA PHE A 17 0.89 -11.61 -0.66
C PHE A 17 0.26 -11.30 -2.03
N SER A 18 0.89 -11.76 -3.09
CA SER A 18 0.41 -11.53 -4.46
C SER A 18 -0.97 -12.16 -4.72
N ASP A 19 -1.39 -13.08 -3.89
CA ASP A 19 -2.70 -13.71 -3.97
C ASP A 19 -3.84 -12.78 -3.57
N ILE A 20 -3.56 -11.73 -2.81
CA ILE A 20 -4.60 -10.81 -2.31
C ILE A 20 -4.38 -9.37 -2.75
N LEU A 21 -3.16 -8.99 -3.08
CA LEU A 21 -2.82 -7.61 -3.42
C LEU A 21 -2.93 -7.34 -4.92
N GLY A 22 -3.54 -6.20 -5.28
CA GLY A 22 -3.59 -5.72 -6.65
C GLY A 22 -2.62 -4.59 -6.91
N LYS A 23 -2.54 -3.65 -5.99
CA LYS A 23 -1.65 -2.48 -6.10
C LYS A 23 -1.28 -1.99 -4.72
N VAL A 24 -0.01 -1.61 -4.55
CA VAL A 24 0.49 -0.98 -3.34
C VAL A 24 1.38 0.20 -3.73
N ILE A 25 1.08 1.36 -3.17
CA ILE A 25 1.84 2.60 -3.41
C ILE A 25 2.30 3.16 -2.08
N LEU A 26 3.60 3.42 -1.97
CA LEU A 26 4.18 4.16 -0.85
C LEU A 26 4.04 5.65 -1.14
N PHE A 27 3.47 6.41 -0.22
CA PHE A 27 3.37 7.87 -0.38
C PHE A 27 3.74 8.56 0.93
N GLY A 28 3.55 9.87 1.01
CA GLY A 28 3.86 10.64 2.21
C GLY A 28 5.35 10.90 2.39
N SER A 29 5.76 11.16 3.63
CA SER A 29 7.12 11.62 3.93
C SER A 29 8.20 10.63 3.52
N TYR A 30 7.98 9.33 3.71
CA TYR A 30 8.95 8.31 3.30
C TYR A 30 9.18 8.31 1.79
N SER A 31 8.12 8.51 1.01
CA SER A 31 8.26 8.54 -0.46
C SER A 31 9.03 9.76 -0.95
N ARG A 32 8.98 10.85 -0.19
CA ARG A 32 9.70 12.09 -0.52
C ARG A 32 11.11 12.14 0.06
N GLY A 33 11.51 11.13 0.83
CA GLY A 33 12.82 11.16 1.49
C GLY A 33 12.90 12.15 2.64
N GLU A 34 11.76 12.53 3.22
CA GLU A 34 11.64 13.52 4.28
C GLU A 34 11.26 12.93 5.63
N ALA A 35 11.27 11.60 5.74
CA ALA A 35 10.82 10.94 6.95
C ALA A 35 11.77 11.21 8.13
N SER A 36 11.17 11.41 9.31
CA SER A 36 11.88 11.50 10.58
C SER A 36 11.60 10.23 11.40
N ALA A 37 12.20 10.15 12.59
CA ALA A 37 12.00 9.01 13.48
C ALA A 37 10.53 8.80 13.88
N ASP A 38 9.71 9.88 13.85
CA ASP A 38 8.31 9.82 14.24
C ASP A 38 7.36 9.69 13.05
N SER A 39 7.87 9.61 11.83
CA SER A 39 7.02 9.51 10.64
C SER A 39 6.38 8.14 10.50
N ASP A 40 5.09 8.14 10.13
CA ASP A 40 4.39 6.90 9.75
C ASP A 40 4.74 6.52 8.33
N ILE A 41 4.61 5.24 8.02
CA ILE A 41 4.74 4.74 6.66
C ILE A 41 3.34 4.73 6.04
N ASP A 42 3.14 5.56 5.00
CA ASP A 42 1.85 5.71 4.36
C ASP A 42 1.75 4.81 3.13
N LEU A 43 0.77 3.92 3.13
CA LEU A 43 0.53 3.00 2.01
C LEU A 43 -0.90 3.15 1.48
N TYR A 44 -1.02 3.12 0.16
CA TYR A 44 -2.30 2.98 -0.53
C TYR A 44 -2.37 1.57 -1.10
N VAL A 45 -3.47 0.84 -0.84
CA VAL A 45 -3.58 -0.57 -1.21
C VAL A 45 -4.92 -0.86 -1.89
N GLU A 46 -4.87 -1.58 -3.02
CA GLU A 46 -6.04 -2.10 -3.71
C GLU A 46 -5.97 -3.64 -3.71
N PRO A 47 -7.14 -4.32 -3.65
CA PRO A 47 -7.16 -5.78 -3.72
C PRO A 47 -6.90 -6.29 -5.14
N LYS A 48 -6.49 -7.55 -5.23
CA LYS A 48 -6.30 -8.23 -6.51
C LYS A 48 -7.61 -8.36 -7.28
N GLU A 49 -8.69 -8.74 -6.57
CA GLU A 49 -10.00 -8.93 -7.16
C GLU A 49 -10.73 -7.59 -7.29
N SER A 50 -10.97 -7.16 -8.52
CA SER A 50 -11.54 -5.84 -8.79
C SER A 50 -12.94 -5.64 -8.22
N ASN A 51 -13.69 -6.71 -7.98
CA ASN A 51 -15.04 -6.65 -7.42
C ASN A 51 -15.08 -6.78 -5.90
N LEU A 52 -13.94 -6.96 -5.25
CA LEU A 52 -13.88 -7.04 -3.80
C LEU A 52 -14.04 -5.63 -3.23
N THR A 53 -15.12 -5.41 -2.48
CA THR A 53 -15.42 -4.08 -1.91
C THR A 53 -14.42 -3.71 -0.82
N THR A 54 -14.35 -2.41 -0.51
CA THR A 54 -13.52 -1.91 0.58
C THR A 54 -13.79 -2.66 1.88
N ALA A 55 -15.07 -2.84 2.24
CA ALA A 55 -15.44 -3.53 3.47
C ALA A 55 -14.99 -4.99 3.48
N LYS A 56 -15.24 -5.70 2.39
CA LYS A 56 -14.85 -7.11 2.28
C LYS A 56 -13.34 -7.28 2.25
N PHE A 57 -12.63 -6.37 1.59
CA PHE A 57 -11.18 -6.38 1.58
C PHE A 57 -10.63 -6.20 2.99
N GLY A 58 -11.15 -5.23 3.73
CA GLY A 58 -10.73 -4.99 5.11
C GLY A 58 -10.99 -6.17 6.05
N MET A 59 -12.01 -6.97 5.74
CA MET A 59 -12.36 -8.17 6.54
C MET A 59 -11.67 -9.44 6.06
N ASN A 60 -10.98 -9.38 4.92
CA ASN A 60 -10.35 -10.55 4.33
C ASN A 60 -9.22 -11.05 5.22
N LYS A 61 -9.23 -12.36 5.51
CA LYS A 61 -8.26 -12.97 6.42
C LYS A 61 -6.83 -12.82 5.90
N ARG A 62 -6.62 -13.05 4.61
CA ARG A 62 -5.30 -12.98 4.00
C ARG A 62 -4.76 -11.54 4.01
N TYR A 63 -5.63 -10.56 3.77
CA TYR A 63 -5.25 -9.16 3.86
C TYR A 63 -4.87 -8.76 5.28
N LYS A 64 -5.59 -9.29 6.28
CA LYS A 64 -5.22 -9.07 7.68
C LYS A 64 -3.83 -9.65 7.99
N GLU A 65 -3.51 -10.82 7.47
CA GLU A 65 -2.18 -11.41 7.61
C GLU A 65 -1.09 -10.49 7.02
N PHE A 66 -1.37 -9.90 5.86
CA PHE A 66 -0.47 -8.93 5.26
C PHE A 66 -0.19 -7.76 6.21
N LYS A 67 -1.24 -7.19 6.78
CA LYS A 67 -1.08 -6.06 7.71
C LYS A 67 -0.31 -6.46 8.96
N TYR A 68 -0.61 -7.63 9.52
CA TYR A 68 0.14 -8.13 10.67
C TYR A 68 1.61 -8.32 10.35
N THR A 69 1.92 -8.82 9.16
CA THR A 69 3.31 -9.00 8.74
C THR A 69 4.04 -7.67 8.63
N LEU A 70 3.35 -6.63 8.13
CA LEU A 70 3.91 -5.29 8.11
C LEU A 70 4.25 -4.79 9.53
N TYR A 71 3.29 -4.89 10.44
CA TYR A 71 3.48 -4.42 11.81
C TYR A 71 4.58 -5.20 12.55
N ASP A 72 4.69 -6.49 12.26
CA ASP A 72 5.71 -7.34 12.88
C ASP A 72 7.11 -7.07 12.33
N ARG A 73 7.21 -6.77 11.04
CA ARG A 73 8.47 -6.64 10.32
C ARG A 73 9.14 -5.28 10.50
N PHE A 74 8.34 -4.23 10.68
CA PHE A 74 8.83 -2.86 10.72
C PHE A 74 8.56 -2.22 12.08
N PRO A 75 9.56 -1.54 12.67
CA PRO A 75 9.40 -0.91 13.98
C PRO A 75 8.66 0.42 13.94
N THR A 76 8.07 0.77 12.81
CA THR A 76 7.41 2.05 12.56
C THR A 76 5.91 1.81 12.35
N GLN A 77 5.09 2.78 12.70
CA GLN A 77 3.65 2.70 12.47
C GLN A 77 3.31 2.87 11.00
N PHE A 78 2.24 2.22 10.59
CA PHE A 78 1.71 2.33 9.24
C PHE A 78 0.39 3.06 9.25
N ASP A 79 0.18 3.91 8.24
CA ASP A 79 -1.11 4.50 7.91
C ASP A 79 -1.52 3.91 6.55
N ILE A 80 -2.47 2.97 6.57
CA ILE A 80 -2.83 2.20 5.38
C ILE A 80 -4.22 2.61 4.89
N LEU A 81 -4.27 3.13 3.67
CA LEU A 81 -5.51 3.44 2.98
C LEU A 81 -5.85 2.30 2.04
N SER A 82 -6.89 1.54 2.36
CA SER A 82 -7.31 0.37 1.58
C SER A 82 -8.64 0.65 0.92
N TYR A 83 -8.70 0.51 -0.40
CA TYR A 83 -9.93 0.71 -1.16
C TYR A 83 -10.13 -0.42 -2.16
N GLY A 84 -11.34 -0.94 -2.24
CA GLY A 84 -11.71 -1.99 -3.19
C GLY A 84 -13.02 -1.64 -3.90
N GLY A 85 -13.23 -2.28 -5.07
CA GLY A 85 -14.41 -2.05 -5.89
C GLY A 85 -14.32 -0.77 -6.72
N LYS A 86 -14.96 -0.78 -7.88
CA LYS A 86 -14.88 0.34 -8.83
C LYS A 86 -15.37 1.66 -8.24
N LYS A 87 -16.42 1.60 -7.41
CA LYS A 87 -17.03 2.81 -6.87
C LYS A 87 -16.08 3.54 -5.94
N ASP A 88 -15.54 2.84 -4.95
CA ASP A 88 -14.67 3.46 -3.95
C ASP A 88 -13.33 3.87 -4.56
N ILE A 89 -12.76 3.04 -5.40
CA ILE A 89 -11.51 3.37 -6.09
C ILE A 89 -11.72 4.59 -6.99
N GLY A 90 -12.84 4.65 -7.70
CA GLY A 90 -13.18 5.81 -8.53
C GLY A 90 -13.32 7.07 -7.70
N THR A 91 -13.90 6.97 -6.51
CA THR A 91 -14.08 8.12 -5.61
C THR A 91 -12.75 8.65 -5.10
N ILE A 92 -11.88 7.74 -4.62
CA ILE A 92 -10.57 8.18 -4.10
C ILE A 92 -9.71 8.82 -5.20
N LYS A 93 -9.80 8.33 -6.43
CA LYS A 93 -9.03 8.87 -7.56
C LYS A 93 -9.46 10.28 -7.96
N LYS A 94 -10.62 10.74 -7.51
CA LYS A 94 -11.09 12.11 -7.74
C LYS A 94 -10.75 13.05 -6.57
N SER A 95 -10.16 12.52 -5.50
CA SER A 95 -9.87 13.30 -4.30
C SER A 95 -8.57 14.09 -4.44
N PRO A 96 -8.41 15.19 -3.67
CA PRO A 96 -7.13 15.90 -3.62
C PRO A 96 -5.98 15.03 -3.13
N LEU A 97 -6.26 14.08 -2.25
CA LEU A 97 -5.24 13.14 -1.75
C LEU A 97 -4.63 12.33 -2.89
N TRP A 98 -5.45 11.93 -3.88
CA TRP A 98 -4.94 11.16 -5.01
C TRP A 98 -3.90 11.92 -5.82
N LYS A 99 -4.04 13.23 -5.95
CA LYS A 99 -3.06 14.07 -6.64
C LYS A 99 -1.71 14.01 -5.94
N GLN A 100 -1.72 13.97 -4.61
CA GLN A 100 -0.51 13.82 -3.82
C GLN A 100 0.11 12.45 -4.04
N ILE A 101 -0.70 11.41 -4.04
CA ILE A 101 -0.25 10.03 -4.26
C ILE A 101 0.37 9.89 -5.64
N GLU A 102 -0.24 10.46 -6.67
CA GLU A 102 0.31 10.42 -8.03
C GLU A 102 1.63 11.19 -8.14
N LYS A 103 1.72 12.33 -7.48
CA LYS A 103 2.90 13.18 -7.56
C LYS A 103 4.11 12.56 -6.85
N ASP A 104 3.92 12.09 -5.63
CA ASP A 104 5.00 11.66 -4.74
C ASP A 104 5.10 10.15 -4.56
N GLY A 105 4.08 9.41 -4.99
CA GLY A 105 3.99 7.99 -4.72
C GLY A 105 5.03 7.17 -5.45
N VAL A 106 5.50 6.12 -4.76
CA VAL A 106 6.38 5.11 -5.34
C VAL A 106 5.59 3.82 -5.44
N LEU A 107 5.48 3.28 -6.66
CA LEU A 107 4.80 2.02 -6.87
C LEU A 107 5.62 0.88 -6.26
N ILE A 108 5.05 0.24 -5.25
CA ILE A 108 5.70 -0.90 -4.59
C ILE A 108 5.32 -2.20 -5.29
N TYR A 109 4.04 -2.36 -5.60
CA TYR A 109 3.53 -3.58 -6.19
C TYR A 109 2.36 -3.28 -7.12
N ASP A 110 2.34 -3.93 -8.27
CA ASP A 110 1.20 -3.88 -9.19
C ASP A 110 1.10 -5.26 -9.84
N GLN A 111 -0.06 -5.92 -9.68
CA GLN A 111 -0.26 -7.26 -10.21
C GLN A 111 -0.07 -7.37 -11.72
N ARG A 112 -0.23 -6.24 -12.44
CA ARG A 112 -0.07 -6.19 -13.89
C ARG A 112 1.38 -6.18 -14.33
N THR A 113 2.30 -5.82 -13.44
CA THR A 113 3.71 -5.66 -13.74
C THR A 113 4.58 -6.53 -12.84
N LYS A 114 4.05 -7.62 -12.32
CA LYS A 114 4.73 -8.44 -11.31
C LYS A 114 5.96 -9.21 -11.79
N ALA A 115 6.46 -8.91 -12.95
CA ALA A 115 7.68 -9.53 -13.48
C ALA A 115 8.95 -8.92 -12.90
N ILE A 116 8.85 -8.15 -11.87
CA ILE A 116 9.97 -7.45 -11.28
C ILE A 116 10.65 -8.31 -10.24
#